data_df0eb1b8051a971594cf2cd619677b37
#
_entry.id   df0eb1b8051a971594cf2cd619677b37
#
_cell.length_a   1.000
_cell.length_b   1.000
_cell.length_c   1.000
_cell.angle_alpha   90.00
_cell.angle_beta   90.00
_cell.angle_gamma   90.00
#
_symmetry.space_group_name_H-M   'P 1'
#
loop_
_entity.id
_entity.type
_entity.pdbx_description
1 polymer ?
#
loop_
_entity_poly.entity_id
_entity_poly.type
_entity_poly.pdbx_seq_one_letter_code
_entity_poly.pdbx_strand_id
1 'polypeptide(L)'
;MATELFKNIPSKVGDLVRDVRIGKIGLPDLQRPFVWKDNKIRELYDSMLKGYPIGYIMLWESPADYDEKKSGIGINGKIYTEPKELVIDGQQRLTALVASMYGVKVKDKNFVEREIKISFNPLTREFAVWTSAFERTPEWIPKVSDVFLAKENNTISAFRRKYIRAVNEARNKREEKALTDAEEDLIENNINDLLNLSEYSLPTLEISYNAREEDVADIFVRVNSGGQSLTENNFIQTLISVYENETSDQMNLFCEQSRIPASGTSYNNIIAIEPSHLIRMAVGVGFRRARLRYAYMLLRGKNLETGKYSAEERQENLAKFKEALLKVMDLNNWHAFLNCIGEAGYISKTQIASSNAVVFS
;
A
#
# COMPACT_ATOMS: atom_id res chain seq x y z
N MET A 1 29.18 23.57 -3.92
CA MET A 1 28.21 22.93 -4.85
C MET A 1 27.08 22.40 -4.01
N ALA A 2 25.84 22.61 -4.41
CA ALA A 2 24.71 21.97 -3.71
C ALA A 2 24.87 20.47 -3.86
N THR A 3 24.81 19.72 -2.77
CA THR A 3 24.84 18.26 -2.79
C THR A 3 23.54 17.81 -3.48
N GLU A 4 23.67 17.00 -4.53
CA GLU A 4 22.50 16.48 -5.24
C GLU A 4 21.75 15.52 -4.29
N LEU A 5 20.57 15.94 -3.84
CA LEU A 5 19.80 15.19 -2.85
C LEU A 5 18.93 14.08 -3.46
N PHE A 6 18.82 14.03 -4.78
CA PHE A 6 17.99 13.05 -5.48
C PHE A 6 18.55 12.71 -6.85
N LYS A 7 18.15 11.56 -7.38
CA LYS A 7 18.40 11.10 -8.74
C LYS A 7 17.10 10.65 -9.41
N ASN A 8 16.98 10.88 -10.71
CA ASN A 8 15.92 10.29 -11.52
C ASN A 8 16.44 8.99 -12.13
N ILE A 9 15.79 7.88 -11.82
CA ILE A 9 16.14 6.55 -12.31
C ILE A 9 14.99 6.01 -13.17
N PRO A 10 15.22 5.65 -14.43
CA PRO A 10 14.23 4.95 -15.23
C PRO A 10 14.14 3.50 -14.77
N SER A 11 13.30 3.22 -13.78
CA SER A 11 13.11 1.85 -13.29
C SER A 11 12.08 1.11 -14.13
N LYS A 12 12.19 -0.22 -14.18
CA LYS A 12 11.17 -1.08 -14.79
C LYS A 12 10.22 -1.60 -13.71
N VAL A 13 8.96 -1.76 -14.06
CA VAL A 13 7.94 -2.32 -13.15
C VAL A 13 8.39 -3.67 -12.61
N GLY A 14 8.90 -4.56 -13.47
CA GLY A 14 9.36 -5.89 -13.06
C GLY A 14 10.50 -5.85 -12.04
N ASP A 15 11.45 -4.91 -12.20
CA ASP A 15 12.55 -4.73 -11.24
C ASP A 15 12.04 -4.24 -9.89
N LEU A 16 11.20 -3.20 -9.89
CA LEU A 16 10.60 -2.66 -8.66
C LEU A 16 9.79 -3.71 -7.92
N VAL A 17 8.95 -4.45 -8.63
CA VAL A 17 8.12 -5.53 -8.06
C VAL A 17 8.98 -6.66 -7.50
N ARG A 18 10.04 -7.07 -8.23
CA ARG A 18 11.01 -8.06 -7.75
C ARG A 18 11.71 -7.56 -6.49
N ASP A 19 12.21 -6.33 -6.49
CA ASP A 19 12.97 -5.75 -5.39
C ASP A 19 12.11 -5.59 -4.11
N VAL A 20 10.80 -5.33 -4.24
CA VAL A 20 9.85 -5.41 -3.13
C VAL A 20 9.69 -6.86 -2.64
N ARG A 21 9.52 -7.83 -3.54
CA ARG A 21 9.31 -9.24 -3.17
C ARG A 21 10.50 -9.84 -2.42
N ILE A 22 11.71 -9.46 -2.78
CA ILE A 22 12.94 -9.93 -2.09
C ILE A 22 13.29 -9.09 -0.85
N GLY A 23 12.51 -8.04 -0.53
CA GLY A 23 12.72 -7.18 0.64
C GLY A 23 13.79 -6.10 0.46
N LYS A 24 14.37 -5.93 -0.73
CA LYS A 24 15.33 -4.85 -1.02
C LYS A 24 14.68 -3.48 -0.93
N ILE A 25 13.44 -3.36 -1.44
CA ILE A 25 12.60 -2.18 -1.28
C ILE A 25 11.56 -2.45 -0.19
N GLY A 26 11.58 -1.64 0.86
CA GLY A 26 10.57 -1.65 1.91
C GLY A 26 9.29 -0.98 1.43
N LEU A 27 8.18 -1.71 1.52
CA LEU A 27 6.85 -1.25 1.14
C LEU A 27 5.93 -1.26 2.37
N PRO A 28 5.86 -0.16 3.12
CA PRO A 28 5.06 -0.07 4.35
C PRO A 28 3.58 -0.43 4.16
N ASP A 29 3.04 -0.16 2.97
CA ASP A 29 1.61 -0.39 2.65
C ASP A 29 1.22 -1.88 2.53
N LEU A 30 2.17 -2.81 2.42
CA LEU A 30 1.83 -4.24 2.51
C LEU A 30 1.31 -4.64 3.89
N GLN A 31 1.68 -3.87 4.92
CA GLN A 31 1.21 -4.05 6.30
C GLN A 31 0.02 -3.14 6.63
N ARG A 32 -0.26 -2.13 5.81
CA ARG A 32 -1.36 -1.17 5.97
C ARG A 32 -2.56 -1.54 5.11
N PRO A 33 -3.76 -1.02 5.44
CA PRO A 33 -4.93 -1.22 4.60
C PRO A 33 -4.71 -0.71 3.18
N PHE A 34 -4.87 -1.62 2.21
CA PHE A 34 -4.89 -1.29 0.81
C PHE A 34 -6.23 -0.65 0.43
N VAL A 35 -6.21 0.58 -0.04
CA VAL A 35 -7.43 1.40 -0.23
C VAL A 35 -7.88 1.53 -1.67
N TRP A 36 -7.06 1.15 -2.65
CA TRP A 36 -7.47 1.21 -4.05
C TRP A 36 -8.57 0.20 -4.34
N LYS A 37 -9.56 0.64 -5.13
CA LYS A 37 -10.59 -0.24 -5.69
C LYS A 37 -10.02 -1.00 -6.88
N ASP A 38 -10.52 -2.20 -7.13
CA ASP A 38 -10.05 -3.08 -8.21
C ASP A 38 -10.20 -2.46 -9.59
N ASN A 39 -11.22 -1.61 -9.81
CA ASN A 39 -11.35 -0.82 -11.04
C ASN A 39 -10.15 0.10 -11.29
N LYS A 40 -9.59 0.73 -10.26
CA LYS A 40 -8.40 1.57 -10.41
C LYS A 40 -7.17 0.75 -10.77
N ILE A 41 -7.10 -0.50 -10.31
CA ILE A 41 -6.01 -1.42 -10.67
C ILE A 41 -6.17 -1.88 -12.12
N ARG A 42 -7.40 -2.20 -12.54
CA ARG A 42 -7.70 -2.50 -13.96
C ARG A 42 -7.28 -1.34 -14.87
N GLU A 43 -7.62 -0.09 -14.47
CA GLU A 43 -7.22 1.12 -15.21
C GLU A 43 -5.70 1.32 -15.26
N LEU A 44 -4.98 0.91 -14.20
CA LEU A 44 -3.52 0.92 -14.17
C LEU A 44 -2.95 0.01 -15.26
N TYR A 45 -3.45 -1.24 -15.35
CA TYR A 45 -3.04 -2.19 -16.40
C TYR A 45 -3.36 -1.67 -17.79
N ASP A 46 -4.56 -1.14 -17.98
CA ASP A 46 -4.98 -0.57 -19.27
C ASP A 46 -4.10 0.62 -19.69
N SER A 47 -3.76 1.48 -18.73
CA SER A 47 -2.85 2.61 -18.98
C SER A 47 -1.45 2.13 -19.36
N MET A 48 -0.90 1.14 -18.66
CA MET A 48 0.41 0.57 -18.99
C MET A 48 0.42 -0.07 -20.38
N LEU A 49 -0.64 -0.84 -20.71
CA LEU A 49 -0.75 -1.49 -22.02
C LEU A 49 -0.86 -0.49 -23.19
N LYS A 50 -1.44 0.69 -22.93
CA LYS A 50 -1.52 1.81 -23.86
C LYS A 50 -0.29 2.71 -23.88
N GLY A 51 0.69 2.47 -23.02
CA GLY A 51 1.87 3.31 -22.87
C GLY A 51 1.59 4.68 -22.22
N TYR A 52 0.46 4.83 -21.50
CA TYR A 52 0.11 6.08 -20.83
C TYR A 52 0.89 6.22 -19.52
N PRO A 53 1.30 7.44 -19.13
CA PRO A 53 2.03 7.65 -17.89
C PRO A 53 1.17 7.26 -16.68
N ILE A 54 1.73 6.45 -15.80
CA ILE A 54 1.08 6.00 -14.56
C ILE A 54 1.59 6.71 -13.31
N GLY A 55 2.36 7.78 -13.49
CA GLY A 55 3.00 8.55 -12.43
C GLY A 55 4.44 8.11 -12.18
N TYR A 56 4.92 8.28 -10.96
CA TYR A 56 6.29 7.97 -10.55
C TYR A 56 6.29 7.22 -9.21
N ILE A 57 7.46 6.67 -8.84
CA ILE A 57 7.74 6.14 -7.49
C ILE A 57 8.79 7.04 -6.85
N MET A 58 8.62 7.32 -5.57
CA MET A 58 9.65 8.00 -4.77
C MET A 58 10.22 7.02 -3.77
N LEU A 59 11.53 6.78 -3.88
CA LEU A 59 12.32 5.93 -2.99
C LEU A 59 13.25 6.79 -2.14
N TRP A 60 13.52 6.35 -0.94
CA TRP A 60 14.54 6.91 -0.08
C TRP A 60 15.54 5.82 0.27
N GLU A 61 16.83 6.07 -0.06
CA GLU A 61 17.92 5.18 0.33
C GLU A 61 18.02 5.15 1.86
N SER A 62 18.07 3.97 2.44
CA SER A 62 18.34 3.81 3.87
C SER A 62 19.78 4.23 4.16
N PRO A 63 20.03 5.00 5.24
CA PRO A 63 21.39 5.26 5.69
C PRO A 63 22.14 3.96 5.98
N ALA A 64 23.41 3.86 5.60
CA ALA A 64 24.23 2.67 5.81
C ALA A 64 24.36 2.23 7.29
N ASP A 65 24.10 3.14 8.22
CA ASP A 65 24.14 2.93 9.67
C ASP A 65 22.76 2.71 10.32
N TYR A 66 21.73 2.42 9.53
CA TYR A 66 20.42 2.16 10.08
C TYR A 66 20.38 0.76 10.68
N ASP A 67 20.52 0.76 12.00
CA ASP A 67 20.81 -0.36 12.89
C ASP A 67 19.76 -1.49 12.85
N GLU A 68 20.23 -2.68 12.83
CA GLU A 68 19.84 -4.06 13.13
C GLU A 68 18.39 -4.42 13.49
N LYS A 69 17.41 -3.54 13.58
CA LYS A 69 16.06 -3.83 14.13
C LYS A 69 14.90 -3.79 13.13
N LYS A 70 15.14 -3.56 11.85
CA LYS A 70 14.06 -3.53 10.88
C LYS A 70 13.85 -4.93 10.29
N SER A 71 12.83 -5.61 10.78
CA SER A 71 12.35 -6.86 10.18
C SER A 71 12.09 -6.65 8.70
N GLY A 72 12.81 -7.35 7.85
CA GLY A 72 12.66 -7.28 6.41
C GLY A 72 11.23 -7.61 6.00
N ILE A 73 10.62 -6.73 5.24
CA ILE A 73 9.30 -6.91 4.64
C ILE A 73 9.47 -7.69 3.34
N GLY A 74 9.89 -8.93 3.45
CA GLY A 74 9.94 -9.86 2.33
C GLY A 74 8.68 -10.72 2.30
N ILE A 75 8.08 -10.87 1.13
CA ILE A 75 6.80 -11.59 0.96
C ILE A 75 6.96 -13.10 1.05
N ASN A 76 8.16 -13.66 0.83
CA ASN A 76 8.45 -15.10 0.96
C ASN A 76 9.86 -15.34 1.52
N GLY A 77 10.08 -14.88 2.78
CA GLY A 77 11.25 -15.31 3.54
C GLY A 77 12.60 -14.94 2.91
N LYS A 78 13.05 -13.68 3.09
CA LYS A 78 14.42 -13.45 3.52
C LYS A 78 15.54 -13.59 2.50
N ILE A 79 15.63 -12.66 1.56
CA ILE A 79 16.94 -12.36 0.96
C ILE A 79 17.54 -11.12 1.64
N TYR A 80 16.73 -10.12 1.95
CA TYR A 80 17.15 -8.94 2.70
C TYR A 80 16.41 -8.90 4.05
N THR A 81 17.17 -8.83 5.12
CA THR A 81 16.63 -8.63 6.49
C THR A 81 16.25 -7.19 6.73
N GLU A 82 16.89 -6.26 5.99
CA GLU A 82 16.62 -4.83 6.05
C GLU A 82 16.48 -4.26 4.63
N PRO A 83 15.47 -3.41 4.37
CA PRO A 83 15.33 -2.76 3.09
C PRO A 83 16.44 -1.73 2.88
N LYS A 84 17.03 -1.73 1.68
CA LYS A 84 17.99 -0.71 1.26
C LYS A 84 17.33 0.60 0.88
N GLU A 85 16.08 0.53 0.49
CA GLU A 85 15.27 1.65 0.03
C GLU A 85 13.87 1.56 0.62
N LEU A 86 13.26 2.69 0.92
CA LEU A 86 11.89 2.79 1.41
C LEU A 86 11.02 3.53 0.40
N VAL A 87 9.83 3.01 0.11
CA VAL A 87 8.87 3.73 -0.73
C VAL A 87 8.25 4.86 0.07
N ILE A 88 8.48 6.09 -0.37
CA ILE A 88 7.89 7.31 0.21
C ILE A 88 6.60 7.69 -0.50
N ASP A 89 6.58 7.60 -1.84
CA ASP A 89 5.39 7.83 -2.65
C ASP A 89 5.21 6.74 -3.71
N GLY A 90 3.95 6.52 -4.11
CA GLY A 90 3.57 5.46 -5.04
C GLY A 90 3.33 4.10 -4.38
N GLN A 91 3.28 4.03 -3.04
CA GLN A 91 3.07 2.81 -2.26
C GLN A 91 1.86 2.00 -2.77
N GLN A 92 0.67 2.62 -2.86
CA GLN A 92 -0.55 1.94 -3.32
C GLN A 92 -0.42 1.38 -4.75
N ARG A 93 0.30 2.08 -5.64
CA ARG A 93 0.57 1.64 -7.01
C ARG A 93 1.46 0.41 -7.02
N LEU A 94 2.56 0.46 -6.28
CA LEU A 94 3.50 -0.65 -6.20
C LEU A 94 2.89 -1.86 -5.50
N THR A 95 2.11 -1.64 -4.43
CA THR A 95 1.31 -2.68 -3.76
C THR A 95 0.32 -3.35 -4.74
N ALA A 96 -0.39 -2.54 -5.54
CA ALA A 96 -1.32 -3.06 -6.54
C ALA A 96 -0.62 -3.97 -7.56
N LEU A 97 0.54 -3.56 -8.06
CA LEU A 97 1.33 -4.33 -9.04
C LEU A 97 1.87 -5.62 -8.41
N VAL A 98 2.49 -5.55 -7.24
CA VAL A 98 3.00 -6.74 -6.53
C VAL A 98 1.87 -7.73 -6.27
N ALA A 99 0.75 -7.26 -5.72
CA ALA A 99 -0.37 -8.11 -5.34
C ALA A 99 -1.05 -8.75 -6.56
N SER A 100 -1.30 -7.99 -7.63
CA SER A 100 -2.01 -8.49 -8.80
C SER A 100 -1.15 -9.30 -9.75
N MET A 101 0.16 -8.99 -9.88
CA MET A 101 1.08 -9.76 -10.74
C MET A 101 1.48 -11.11 -10.14
N TYR A 102 1.54 -11.20 -8.80
CA TYR A 102 2.06 -12.40 -8.12
C TYR A 102 1.09 -13.04 -7.13
N GLY A 103 -0.16 -12.57 -7.08
CA GLY A 103 -1.20 -13.15 -6.21
C GLY A 103 -0.96 -12.93 -4.73
N VAL A 104 -0.16 -11.91 -4.37
CA VAL A 104 0.10 -11.58 -2.97
C VAL A 104 -1.15 -11.01 -2.34
N LYS A 105 -1.54 -11.54 -1.18
CA LYS A 105 -2.67 -11.02 -0.44
C LYS A 105 -2.35 -9.66 0.19
N VAL A 106 -3.34 -8.79 0.21
CA VAL A 106 -3.28 -7.49 0.87
C VAL A 106 -4.40 -7.39 1.90
N LYS A 107 -4.20 -6.60 2.96
CA LYS A 107 -5.28 -6.27 3.89
C LYS A 107 -6.10 -5.11 3.33
N ASP A 108 -7.42 -5.25 3.30
CA ASP A 108 -8.34 -4.16 2.92
C ASP A 108 -8.50 -3.13 4.05
N LYS A 109 -9.34 -2.11 3.83
CA LYS A 109 -9.64 -1.09 4.83
C LYS A 109 -10.25 -1.62 6.15
N ASN A 110 -10.71 -2.86 6.16
CA ASN A 110 -11.23 -3.55 7.33
C ASN A 110 -10.22 -4.52 7.93
N PHE A 111 -8.96 -4.51 7.44
CA PHE A 111 -7.87 -5.44 7.78
C PHE A 111 -8.15 -6.90 7.39
N VAL A 112 -9.12 -7.13 6.50
CA VAL A 112 -9.40 -8.46 5.97
C VAL A 112 -8.45 -8.74 4.82
N GLU A 113 -7.79 -9.89 4.86
CA GLU A 113 -6.95 -10.34 3.74
C GLU A 113 -7.80 -10.61 2.51
N ARG A 114 -7.38 -10.06 1.38
CA ARG A 114 -7.96 -10.34 0.07
C ARG A 114 -6.91 -10.49 -1.01
N GLU A 115 -7.22 -11.26 -2.03
CA GLU A 115 -6.47 -11.34 -3.27
C GLU A 115 -6.97 -10.26 -4.25
N ILE A 116 -6.05 -9.59 -4.94
CA ILE A 116 -6.38 -8.67 -6.03
C ILE A 116 -6.37 -9.47 -7.33
N LYS A 117 -7.52 -9.55 -8.00
CA LYS A 117 -7.68 -10.34 -9.21
C LYS A 117 -8.06 -9.44 -10.38
N ILE A 118 -7.18 -9.36 -11.36
CA ILE A 118 -7.43 -8.70 -12.64
C ILE A 118 -7.45 -9.76 -13.72
N SER A 119 -8.50 -9.76 -14.52
CA SER A 119 -8.68 -10.68 -15.64
C SER A 119 -8.23 -10.03 -16.94
N PHE A 120 -7.77 -10.84 -17.88
CA PHE A 120 -7.31 -10.39 -19.19
C PHE A 120 -7.89 -11.27 -20.29
N ASN A 121 -8.39 -10.64 -21.36
CA ASN A 121 -8.83 -11.36 -22.56
C ASN A 121 -7.79 -11.14 -23.68
N PRO A 122 -7.02 -12.16 -24.06
CA PRO A 122 -6.01 -12.04 -25.11
C PRO A 122 -6.61 -11.83 -26.52
N LEU A 123 -7.85 -12.24 -26.77
CA LEU A 123 -8.49 -12.04 -28.09
C LEU A 123 -8.89 -10.58 -28.30
N THR A 124 -9.43 -9.93 -27.28
CA THR A 124 -9.87 -8.52 -27.35
C THR A 124 -8.85 -7.53 -26.80
N ARG A 125 -7.79 -8.03 -26.12
CA ARG A 125 -6.76 -7.23 -25.47
C ARG A 125 -7.30 -6.33 -24.36
N GLU A 126 -8.31 -6.81 -23.63
CA GLU A 126 -9.03 -6.06 -22.58
C GLU A 126 -8.74 -6.59 -21.18
N PHE A 127 -8.68 -5.66 -20.23
CA PHE A 127 -8.65 -5.98 -18.80
C PHE A 127 -10.02 -5.80 -18.16
N ALA A 128 -10.35 -6.67 -17.22
CA ALA A 128 -11.54 -6.56 -16.39
C ALA A 128 -11.23 -6.88 -14.91
N VAL A 129 -12.04 -6.34 -14.03
CA VAL A 129 -12.06 -6.81 -12.64
C VAL A 129 -12.64 -8.21 -12.63
N TRP A 130 -11.96 -9.13 -11.95
CA TRP A 130 -12.37 -10.53 -11.89
C TRP A 130 -13.81 -10.70 -11.40
N THR A 131 -14.51 -11.62 -12.03
CA THR A 131 -15.80 -12.14 -11.59
C THR A 131 -15.80 -13.66 -11.72
N SER A 132 -16.68 -14.36 -10.98
CA SER A 132 -16.80 -15.82 -11.05
C SER A 132 -17.25 -16.30 -12.44
N ALA A 133 -17.82 -15.43 -13.29
CA ALA A 133 -18.16 -15.74 -14.67
C ALA A 133 -16.92 -16.02 -15.52
N PHE A 134 -15.80 -15.32 -15.27
CA PHE A 134 -14.57 -15.50 -16.03
C PHE A 134 -13.90 -16.87 -15.80
N GLU A 135 -14.17 -17.53 -14.68
CA GLU A 135 -13.73 -18.91 -14.46
C GLU A 135 -14.39 -19.93 -15.43
N ARG A 136 -15.53 -19.55 -16.02
CA ARG A 136 -16.34 -20.36 -16.93
C ARG A 136 -16.32 -19.87 -18.38
N THR A 137 -15.60 -18.79 -18.64
CA THR A 137 -15.48 -18.17 -19.97
C THR A 137 -14.03 -18.28 -20.43
N PRO A 138 -13.67 -19.35 -21.18
CA PRO A 138 -12.28 -19.68 -21.52
C PRO A 138 -11.54 -18.59 -22.28
N GLU A 139 -12.24 -17.66 -22.93
CA GLU A 139 -11.65 -16.50 -23.61
C GLU A 139 -10.99 -15.52 -22.63
N TRP A 140 -11.33 -15.60 -21.34
CA TRP A 140 -10.72 -14.81 -20.30
C TRP A 140 -9.66 -15.62 -19.53
N ILE A 141 -8.50 -15.03 -19.34
CA ILE A 141 -7.55 -15.44 -18.31
C ILE A 141 -8.07 -14.82 -17.00
N PRO A 142 -8.57 -15.64 -16.04
CA PRO A 142 -9.22 -15.10 -14.84
C PRO A 142 -8.29 -14.24 -13.98
N LYS A 143 -6.98 -14.57 -13.95
CA LYS A 143 -5.99 -13.88 -13.14
C LYS A 143 -4.73 -13.63 -13.96
N VAL A 144 -4.34 -12.36 -14.10
CA VAL A 144 -3.06 -12.02 -14.75
C VAL A 144 -1.86 -12.61 -14.00
N SER A 145 -1.98 -12.83 -12.69
CA SER A 145 -0.94 -13.49 -11.89
C SER A 145 -0.57 -14.88 -12.42
N ASP A 146 -1.51 -15.63 -12.98
CA ASP A 146 -1.24 -16.96 -13.51
C ASP A 146 -0.27 -16.91 -14.69
N VAL A 147 -0.32 -15.83 -15.49
CA VAL A 147 0.58 -15.62 -16.63
C VAL A 147 1.99 -15.25 -16.16
N PHE A 148 2.10 -14.31 -15.20
CA PHE A 148 3.39 -13.89 -14.66
C PHE A 148 4.09 -15.04 -13.91
N LEU A 149 3.33 -15.80 -13.12
CA LEU A 149 3.84 -17.01 -12.42
C LEU A 149 4.25 -18.10 -13.41
N ALA A 150 3.50 -18.28 -14.51
CA ALA A 150 3.89 -19.23 -15.55
C ALA A 150 5.20 -18.83 -16.25
N LYS A 151 5.46 -17.52 -16.43
CA LYS A 151 6.74 -17.01 -16.92
C LYS A 151 7.87 -17.27 -15.92
N GLU A 152 7.65 -16.95 -14.64
CA GLU A 152 8.64 -17.14 -13.57
C GLU A 152 9.04 -18.60 -13.42
N ASN A 153 8.07 -19.51 -13.53
CA ASN A 153 8.26 -20.95 -13.42
C ASN A 153 8.68 -21.64 -14.76
N ASN A 154 8.97 -20.88 -15.81
CA ASN A 154 9.31 -21.39 -17.15
C ASN A 154 8.25 -22.30 -17.77
N THR A 155 6.97 -22.11 -17.43
CA THR A 155 5.83 -22.90 -17.93
C THR A 155 4.92 -22.16 -18.88
N ILE A 156 5.31 -20.98 -19.36
CA ILE A 156 4.48 -20.10 -20.18
C ILE A 156 4.01 -20.76 -21.48
N SER A 157 4.84 -21.57 -22.14
CA SER A 157 4.46 -22.30 -23.37
C SER A 157 3.37 -23.35 -23.08
N ALA A 158 3.44 -24.02 -21.91
CA ALA A 158 2.39 -24.94 -21.50
C ALA A 158 1.09 -24.21 -21.15
N PHE A 159 1.20 -23.06 -20.50
CA PHE A 159 0.07 -22.17 -20.20
C PHE A 159 -0.68 -21.75 -21.48
N ARG A 160 0.04 -21.27 -22.49
CA ARG A 160 -0.54 -20.85 -23.80
C ARG A 160 -1.28 -21.99 -24.48
N ARG A 161 -0.63 -23.16 -24.61
CA ARG A 161 -1.28 -24.34 -25.19
C ARG A 161 -2.54 -24.76 -24.43
N LYS A 162 -2.52 -24.71 -23.12
CA LYS A 162 -3.69 -25.00 -22.29
C LYS A 162 -4.83 -23.99 -22.55
N TYR A 163 -4.49 -22.71 -22.62
CA TYR A 163 -5.45 -21.64 -22.90
C TYR A 163 -6.10 -21.82 -24.27
N ILE A 164 -5.31 -21.96 -25.35
CA ILE A 164 -5.80 -22.17 -26.73
C ILE A 164 -6.71 -23.39 -26.79
N ARG A 165 -6.29 -24.49 -26.17
CA ARG A 165 -7.12 -25.71 -26.12
C ARG A 165 -8.46 -25.46 -25.42
N ALA A 166 -8.47 -24.79 -24.29
CA ALA A 166 -9.70 -24.48 -23.56
C ALA A 166 -10.67 -23.60 -24.38
N VAL A 167 -10.16 -22.61 -25.10
CA VAL A 167 -10.96 -21.77 -25.99
C VAL A 167 -11.53 -22.61 -27.13
N ASN A 168 -10.74 -23.44 -27.80
CA ASN A 168 -11.21 -24.32 -28.88
C ASN A 168 -12.26 -25.32 -28.40
N GLU A 169 -12.08 -25.93 -27.23
CA GLU A 169 -13.07 -26.83 -26.61
C GLU A 169 -14.41 -26.11 -26.33
N ALA A 170 -14.36 -24.86 -25.87
CA ALA A 170 -15.55 -24.07 -25.61
C ALA A 170 -16.26 -23.65 -26.92
N ARG A 171 -15.52 -23.22 -27.94
CA ARG A 171 -16.05 -22.91 -29.27
C ARG A 171 -16.73 -24.14 -29.89
N ASN A 172 -16.08 -25.30 -29.80
CA ASN A 172 -16.68 -26.56 -30.30
C ASN A 172 -17.99 -26.91 -29.60
N LYS A 173 -18.08 -26.72 -28.27
CA LYS A 173 -19.36 -26.93 -27.55
C LYS A 173 -20.47 -25.97 -27.94
N ARG A 174 -20.11 -24.80 -28.47
CA ARG A 174 -21.05 -23.79 -28.99
C ARG A 174 -21.29 -23.90 -30.50
N GLU A 175 -20.75 -24.95 -31.13
CA GLU A 175 -20.79 -25.16 -32.59
C GLU A 175 -20.14 -24.02 -33.38
N GLU A 176 -19.20 -23.32 -32.77
CA GLU A 176 -18.39 -22.27 -33.39
C GLU A 176 -17.14 -22.87 -34.04
N LYS A 177 -16.56 -22.15 -35.00
CA LYS A 177 -15.29 -22.55 -35.62
C LYS A 177 -14.15 -22.47 -34.59
N ALA A 178 -13.22 -23.41 -34.68
CA ALA A 178 -11.98 -23.35 -33.92
C ALA A 178 -11.21 -22.05 -34.21
N LEU A 179 -10.31 -21.68 -33.31
CA LEU A 179 -9.39 -20.56 -33.54
C LEU A 179 -8.64 -20.77 -34.86
N THR A 180 -8.54 -19.69 -35.64
CA THR A 180 -7.66 -19.63 -36.79
C THR A 180 -6.22 -19.40 -36.38
N ASP A 181 -5.27 -19.73 -37.25
CA ASP A 181 -3.84 -19.47 -37.00
C ASP A 181 -3.59 -17.98 -36.64
N ALA A 182 -4.28 -17.08 -37.32
CA ALA A 182 -4.19 -15.63 -37.04
C ALA A 182 -4.73 -15.24 -35.65
N GLU A 183 -5.77 -15.90 -35.16
CA GLU A 183 -6.28 -15.68 -33.79
C GLU A 183 -5.33 -16.31 -32.75
N GLU A 184 -4.71 -17.44 -33.05
CA GLU A 184 -3.70 -18.02 -32.15
C GLU A 184 -2.46 -17.14 -32.06
N ASP A 185 -1.97 -16.61 -33.19
CA ASP A 185 -0.86 -15.63 -33.22
C ASP A 185 -1.22 -14.36 -32.44
N LEU A 186 -2.45 -13.87 -32.58
CA LEU A 186 -2.94 -12.70 -31.85
C LEU A 186 -2.95 -12.96 -30.33
N ILE A 187 -3.43 -14.13 -29.92
CA ILE A 187 -3.42 -14.55 -28.51
C ILE A 187 -1.99 -14.57 -27.97
N GLU A 188 -1.06 -15.17 -28.71
CA GLU A 188 0.34 -15.26 -28.28
C GLU A 188 0.97 -13.88 -28.15
N ASN A 189 0.75 -13.00 -29.14
CA ASN A 189 1.24 -11.64 -29.13
C ASN A 189 0.66 -10.84 -27.95
N ASN A 190 -0.63 -10.94 -27.69
CA ASN A 190 -1.29 -10.21 -26.60
C ASN A 190 -0.89 -10.74 -25.21
N ILE A 191 -0.60 -12.05 -25.08
CA ILE A 191 0.01 -12.61 -23.86
C ILE A 191 1.45 -12.09 -23.70
N ASN A 192 2.22 -11.96 -24.78
CA ASN A 192 3.55 -11.33 -24.73
C ASN A 192 3.46 -9.87 -24.30
N ASP A 193 2.51 -9.10 -24.85
CA ASP A 193 2.28 -7.72 -24.44
C ASP A 193 1.94 -7.60 -22.96
N LEU A 194 1.10 -8.50 -22.41
CA LEU A 194 0.83 -8.57 -20.99
C LEU A 194 2.12 -8.81 -20.18
N LEU A 195 2.95 -9.77 -20.60
CA LEU A 195 4.22 -10.06 -19.93
C LEU A 195 5.22 -8.91 -20.04
N ASN A 196 5.20 -8.17 -21.17
CA ASN A 196 6.04 -7.01 -21.40
C ASN A 196 5.66 -5.81 -20.51
N LEU A 197 4.53 -5.83 -19.79
CA LEU A 197 4.24 -4.83 -18.77
C LEU A 197 5.28 -4.84 -17.65
N SER A 198 6.02 -5.93 -17.45
CA SER A 198 7.18 -5.95 -16.56
C SER A 198 8.32 -5.04 -17.03
N GLU A 199 8.43 -4.79 -18.34
CA GLU A 199 9.44 -3.90 -18.94
C GLU A 199 8.98 -2.43 -19.02
N TYR A 200 7.73 -2.15 -18.58
CA TYR A 200 7.19 -0.80 -18.58
C TYR A 200 8.06 0.13 -17.72
N SER A 201 8.46 1.26 -18.31
CA SER A 201 9.30 2.25 -17.64
C SER A 201 8.46 3.06 -16.64
N LEU A 202 8.79 2.95 -15.36
CA LEU A 202 8.18 3.71 -14.29
C LEU A 202 9.22 4.67 -13.70
N PRO A 203 9.10 5.98 -13.96
CA PRO A 203 10.03 6.96 -13.42
C PRO A 203 10.16 6.84 -11.92
N THR A 204 11.38 6.79 -11.43
CA THR A 204 11.68 6.66 -9.99
C THR A 204 12.55 7.83 -9.56
N LEU A 205 12.09 8.55 -8.54
CA LEU A 205 12.86 9.58 -7.85
C LEU A 205 13.51 8.93 -6.64
N GLU A 206 14.82 8.73 -6.68
CA GLU A 206 15.58 8.17 -5.56
C GLU A 206 16.19 9.32 -4.76
N ILE A 207 15.82 9.41 -3.49
CA ILE A 207 16.37 10.39 -2.54
C ILE A 207 17.56 9.76 -1.86
N SER A 208 18.69 10.48 -1.85
CA SER A 208 19.93 10.01 -1.26
C SER A 208 19.81 9.80 0.25
N TYR A 209 20.54 8.81 0.77
CA TYR A 209 20.69 8.58 2.22
C TYR A 209 21.29 9.79 2.97
N ASN A 210 22.03 10.64 2.27
CA ASN A 210 22.56 11.90 2.83
C ASN A 210 21.49 12.98 3.02
N ALA A 211 20.31 12.81 2.43
CA ALA A 211 19.19 13.71 2.66
C ALA A 211 18.72 13.56 4.09
N ARG A 212 18.67 14.66 4.81
CA ARG A 212 18.05 14.66 6.14
C ARG A 212 16.58 14.35 5.99
N GLU A 213 16.02 13.69 6.94
CA GLU A 213 14.60 13.31 6.97
C GLU A 213 13.67 14.50 6.75
N GLU A 214 14.08 15.70 7.18
CA GLU A 214 13.38 16.97 6.94
C GLU A 214 13.36 17.33 5.45
N ASP A 215 14.48 17.10 4.76
CA ASP A 215 14.61 17.37 3.33
C ASP A 215 13.74 16.39 2.52
N VAL A 216 13.70 15.10 2.95
CA VAL A 216 12.82 14.08 2.35
C VAL A 216 11.35 14.49 2.48
N ALA A 217 10.95 14.95 3.67
CA ALA A 217 9.61 15.42 3.93
C ALA A 217 9.25 16.65 3.08
N ASP A 218 10.16 17.60 2.95
CA ASP A 218 9.95 18.80 2.13
C ASP A 218 9.88 18.47 0.64
N ILE A 219 10.74 17.59 0.15
CA ILE A 219 10.71 17.09 -1.24
C ILE A 219 9.35 16.45 -1.51
N PHE A 220 8.92 15.52 -0.62
CA PHE A 220 7.64 14.85 -0.74
C PHE A 220 6.46 15.83 -0.85
N VAL A 221 6.38 16.81 0.06
CA VAL A 221 5.30 17.82 0.04
C VAL A 221 5.33 18.65 -1.24
N ARG A 222 6.51 19.10 -1.68
CA ARG A 222 6.66 19.94 -2.86
C ARG A 222 6.34 19.22 -4.15
N VAL A 223 6.79 17.98 -4.30
CA VAL A 223 6.53 17.16 -5.49
C VAL A 223 5.04 16.83 -5.61
N ASN A 224 4.36 16.59 -4.48
CA ASN A 224 2.93 16.28 -4.45
C ASN A 224 2.00 17.51 -4.42
N SER A 225 2.52 18.72 -4.23
CA SER A 225 1.69 19.95 -4.13
C SER A 225 0.98 20.33 -5.43
N GLY A 226 1.34 19.77 -6.57
CA GLY A 226 0.71 19.97 -7.89
C GLY A 226 -0.33 18.92 -8.29
N GLY A 227 -0.56 17.86 -7.49
CA GLY A 227 -1.49 16.77 -7.75
C GLY A 227 -2.54 16.58 -6.66
N GLN A 228 -3.29 15.47 -6.70
CA GLN A 228 -4.14 15.09 -5.56
C GLN A 228 -3.25 14.97 -4.32
N SER A 229 -3.43 15.87 -3.37
CA SER A 229 -2.67 15.89 -2.13
C SER A 229 -2.78 14.55 -1.44
N LEU A 230 -1.67 13.85 -1.31
CA LEU A 230 -1.54 12.85 -0.27
C LEU A 230 -1.97 13.53 1.03
N THR A 231 -2.91 12.92 1.72
CA THR A 231 -3.42 13.53 2.94
C THR A 231 -2.26 13.62 3.93
N GLU A 232 -2.18 14.71 4.69
CA GLU A 232 -1.26 14.87 5.83
C GLU A 232 -1.15 13.58 6.65
N ASN A 233 -2.22 12.81 6.69
CA ASN A 233 -2.30 11.53 7.37
C ASN A 233 -1.37 10.45 6.79
N ASN A 234 -1.34 10.26 5.48
CA ASN A 234 -0.50 9.25 4.84
C ASN A 234 0.98 9.54 5.09
N PHE A 235 1.34 10.82 5.02
CA PHE A 235 2.71 11.25 5.29
C PHE A 235 3.11 11.04 6.76
N ILE A 236 2.25 11.40 7.72
CA ILE A 236 2.50 11.18 9.15
C ILE A 236 2.67 9.68 9.43
N GLN A 237 1.82 8.83 8.85
CA GLN A 237 1.94 7.39 9.01
C GLN A 237 3.26 6.86 8.43
N THR A 238 3.70 7.39 7.29
CA THR A 238 5.00 7.05 6.71
C THR A 238 6.14 7.47 7.65
N LEU A 239 6.12 8.69 8.19
CA LEU A 239 7.11 9.12 9.19
C LEU A 239 7.14 8.18 10.40
N ILE A 240 5.99 7.87 10.99
CA ILE A 240 5.93 6.97 12.16
C ILE A 240 6.47 5.58 11.79
N SER A 241 6.17 5.05 10.61
CA SER A 241 6.70 3.74 10.19
C SER A 241 8.21 3.75 9.94
N VAL A 242 8.77 4.89 9.57
CA VAL A 242 10.21 5.05 9.35
C VAL A 242 10.97 5.23 10.66
N TYR A 243 10.45 6.09 11.55
CA TYR A 243 11.13 6.41 12.83
C TYR A 243 10.81 5.44 13.95
N GLU A 244 9.59 4.88 13.96
CA GLU A 244 9.01 4.12 15.08
C GLU A 244 8.21 2.93 14.52
N ASN A 245 8.89 2.01 13.81
CA ASN A 245 8.25 0.87 13.16
C ASN A 245 7.42 0.03 14.14
N GLU A 246 7.95 -0.27 15.33
CA GLU A 246 7.23 -1.00 16.38
C GLU A 246 5.94 -0.27 16.81
N THR A 247 6.00 1.05 16.94
CA THR A 247 4.84 1.90 17.24
C THR A 247 3.79 1.84 16.14
N SER A 248 4.24 1.85 14.86
CA SER A 248 3.37 1.70 13.70
C SER A 248 2.65 0.35 13.71
N ASP A 249 3.36 -0.74 14.00
CA ASP A 249 2.79 -2.09 14.06
C ASP A 249 1.78 -2.22 15.20
N GLN A 250 2.08 -1.68 16.37
CA GLN A 250 1.16 -1.64 17.51
C GLN A 250 -0.12 -0.87 17.19
N MET A 251 -0.02 0.28 16.51
CA MET A 251 -1.19 1.04 16.04
C MET A 251 -2.06 0.24 15.07
N ASN A 252 -1.43 -0.41 14.09
CA ASN A 252 -2.13 -1.23 13.10
C ASN A 252 -2.83 -2.41 13.77
N LEU A 253 -2.15 -3.12 14.67
CA LEU A 253 -2.71 -4.22 15.44
C LEU A 253 -3.91 -3.77 16.29
N PHE A 254 -3.80 -2.65 17.00
CA PHE A 254 -4.91 -2.07 17.76
C PHE A 254 -6.12 -1.76 16.87
N CYS A 255 -5.88 -1.18 15.70
CA CYS A 255 -6.93 -0.88 14.73
C CYS A 255 -7.57 -2.16 14.16
N GLU A 256 -6.79 -3.19 13.87
CA GLU A 256 -7.28 -4.50 13.41
C GLU A 256 -8.15 -5.15 14.48
N GLN A 257 -7.65 -5.23 15.71
CA GLN A 257 -8.37 -5.81 16.85
C GLN A 257 -9.67 -5.09 17.19
N SER A 258 -9.77 -3.78 16.92
CA SER A 258 -11.00 -3.02 17.16
C SER A 258 -12.20 -3.48 16.32
N ARG A 259 -11.96 -4.31 15.30
CA ARG A 259 -12.98 -4.81 14.34
C ARG A 259 -13.35 -6.26 14.53
N ILE A 260 -12.50 -7.04 15.20
CA ILE A 260 -12.62 -8.49 15.33
C ILE A 260 -13.09 -8.81 16.76
N PRO A 261 -14.28 -9.42 16.94
CA PRO A 261 -14.78 -9.76 18.27
C PRO A 261 -13.81 -10.66 19.04
N ALA A 262 -13.17 -10.10 20.06
CA ALA A 262 -12.30 -10.83 20.97
C ALA A 262 -12.23 -10.11 22.33
N SER A 263 -12.22 -10.87 23.41
CA SER A 263 -12.06 -10.32 24.76
C SER A 263 -10.61 -9.87 25.00
N GLY A 264 -10.42 -8.80 25.78
CA GLY A 264 -9.08 -8.29 26.09
C GLY A 264 -8.38 -7.59 24.93
N THR A 265 -9.15 -7.13 23.94
CA THR A 265 -8.66 -6.38 22.77
C THR A 265 -9.36 -5.02 22.67
N SER A 266 -9.02 -4.23 21.68
CA SER A 266 -9.66 -2.94 21.38
C SER A 266 -11.05 -3.08 20.72
N TYR A 267 -11.58 -4.29 20.59
CA TYR A 267 -12.88 -4.56 19.96
C TYR A 267 -14.02 -3.74 20.56
N ASN A 268 -14.87 -3.19 19.68
CA ASN A 268 -16.07 -2.46 20.07
C ASN A 268 -17.08 -2.38 18.91
N ASN A 269 -18.33 -2.06 19.22
CA ASN A 269 -19.41 -1.87 18.27
C ASN A 269 -19.64 -0.41 17.85
N ILE A 270 -18.91 0.54 18.45
CA ILE A 270 -19.19 1.97 18.37
C ILE A 270 -18.39 2.62 17.25
N ILE A 271 -17.08 2.32 17.16
CA ILE A 271 -16.19 2.95 16.17
C ILE A 271 -15.24 1.94 15.54
N ALA A 272 -15.07 2.02 14.22
CA ALA A 272 -13.94 1.38 13.53
C ALA A 272 -12.77 2.34 13.58
N ILE A 273 -11.88 2.16 14.57
CA ILE A 273 -10.71 3.04 14.74
C ILE A 273 -9.71 2.84 13.59
N GLU A 274 -9.07 3.91 13.19
CA GLU A 274 -8.04 3.94 12.16
C GLU A 274 -6.77 4.59 12.70
N PRO A 275 -5.58 4.31 12.14
CA PRO A 275 -4.33 4.91 12.58
C PRO A 275 -4.39 6.44 12.65
N SER A 276 -5.10 7.08 11.72
CA SER A 276 -5.32 8.53 11.72
C SER A 276 -6.06 9.05 12.97
N HIS A 277 -6.98 8.26 13.49
CA HIS A 277 -7.70 8.58 14.72
C HIS A 277 -6.79 8.49 15.92
N LEU A 278 -5.98 7.42 16.03
CA LEU A 278 -4.99 7.25 17.10
C LEU A 278 -3.96 8.39 17.10
N ILE A 279 -3.46 8.76 15.92
CA ILE A 279 -2.53 9.90 15.77
C ILE A 279 -3.16 11.19 16.28
N ARG A 280 -4.42 11.48 15.91
CA ARG A 280 -5.14 12.69 16.38
C ARG A 280 -5.29 12.71 17.89
N MET A 281 -5.71 11.57 18.47
CA MET A 281 -5.86 11.43 19.92
C MET A 281 -4.50 11.60 20.64
N ALA A 282 -3.44 10.95 20.14
CA ALA A 282 -2.11 11.08 20.73
C ALA A 282 -1.60 12.53 20.68
N VAL A 283 -1.81 13.24 19.59
CA VAL A 283 -1.45 14.66 19.47
C VAL A 283 -2.33 15.54 20.38
N GLY A 284 -3.61 15.20 20.52
CA GLY A 284 -4.52 15.85 21.48
C GLY A 284 -4.06 15.71 22.92
N VAL A 285 -3.81 14.49 23.34
CA VAL A 285 -3.38 14.15 24.72
C VAL A 285 -1.98 14.67 25.02
N GLY A 286 -1.03 14.43 24.12
CA GLY A 286 0.38 14.79 24.36
C GLY A 286 0.66 16.28 24.19
N PHE A 287 0.04 16.94 23.21
CA PHE A 287 0.42 18.29 22.80
C PHE A 287 -0.72 19.30 22.85
N ARG A 288 -1.92 18.89 23.24
CA ARG A 288 -3.13 19.73 23.28
C ARG A 288 -3.43 20.39 21.92
N ARG A 289 -3.29 19.62 20.83
CA ARG A 289 -3.53 20.04 19.46
C ARG A 289 -4.47 19.06 18.76
N ALA A 290 -5.44 19.59 17.99
CA ALA A 290 -6.49 18.76 17.37
C ALA A 290 -6.23 18.48 15.88
N ARG A 291 -5.42 19.28 15.20
CA ARG A 291 -5.24 19.18 13.74
C ARG A 291 -4.01 18.35 13.39
N LEU A 292 -4.14 17.45 12.40
CA LEU A 292 -3.05 16.59 11.92
C LEU A 292 -1.80 17.35 11.48
N ARG A 293 -1.95 18.56 10.93
CA ARG A 293 -0.79 19.39 10.57
C ARG A 293 0.17 19.64 11.74
N TYR A 294 -0.33 19.64 12.96
CA TYR A 294 0.55 19.78 14.15
C TYR A 294 1.30 18.46 14.41
N ALA A 295 0.68 17.30 14.20
CA ALA A 295 1.38 16.04 14.27
C ALA A 295 2.57 16.03 13.30
N TYR A 296 2.34 16.41 12.06
CA TYR A 296 3.38 16.57 11.06
C TYR A 296 4.53 17.46 11.51
N MET A 297 4.21 18.67 12.00
CA MET A 297 5.22 19.63 12.46
C MET A 297 6.02 19.10 13.66
N LEU A 298 5.33 18.53 14.64
CA LEU A 298 5.94 18.00 15.87
C LEU A 298 6.85 16.81 15.60
N LEU A 299 6.39 15.84 14.78
CA LEU A 299 7.19 14.67 14.43
C LEU A 299 8.41 15.02 13.55
N ARG A 300 8.41 16.18 12.94
CA ARG A 300 9.59 16.76 12.27
C ARG A 300 10.52 17.53 13.21
N GLY A 301 10.20 17.64 14.47
CA GLY A 301 11.00 18.37 15.46
C GLY A 301 10.78 19.88 15.45
N LYS A 302 9.57 20.34 15.08
CA LYS A 302 9.22 21.75 15.21
C LYS A 302 8.88 22.08 16.65
N ASN A 303 9.63 23.02 17.22
CA ASN A 303 9.19 23.70 18.43
C ASN A 303 8.06 24.68 18.06
N LEU A 304 6.87 24.47 18.62
CA LEU A 304 5.69 25.26 18.26
C LEU A 304 5.71 26.69 18.78
N GLU A 305 6.55 26.99 19.79
CA GLU A 305 6.70 28.33 20.37
C GLU A 305 7.70 29.16 19.57
N THR A 306 8.89 28.59 19.30
CA THR A 306 9.95 29.30 18.57
C THR A 306 9.83 29.18 17.05
N GLY A 307 9.07 28.20 16.55
CA GLY A 307 8.93 27.89 15.14
C GLY A 307 10.14 27.22 14.50
N LYS A 308 11.21 26.95 15.25
CA LYS A 308 12.44 26.34 14.77
C LYS A 308 12.34 24.81 14.76
N TYR A 309 13.14 24.17 13.91
CA TYR A 309 13.27 22.71 13.81
C TYR A 309 14.64 22.29 14.37
N SER A 310 14.68 21.21 15.14
CA SER A 310 15.93 20.56 15.57
C SER A 310 15.75 19.05 15.74
N ALA A 311 16.86 18.30 15.71
CA ALA A 311 16.87 16.87 15.93
C ALA A 311 16.51 16.51 17.38
N GLU A 312 16.96 17.33 18.32
CA GLU A 312 16.67 17.18 19.76
C GLU A 312 15.17 17.32 20.02
N GLU A 313 14.56 18.37 19.49
CA GLU A 313 13.12 18.63 19.61
C GLU A 313 12.30 17.48 18.96
N ARG A 314 12.81 16.91 17.85
CA ARG A 314 12.17 15.74 17.24
C ARG A 314 12.18 14.53 18.14
N GLN A 315 13.31 14.19 18.77
CA GLN A 315 13.40 13.05 19.68
C GLN A 315 12.47 13.24 20.89
N GLU A 316 12.45 14.42 21.48
CA GLU A 316 11.54 14.75 22.57
C GLU A 316 10.07 14.64 22.15
N ASN A 317 9.71 15.19 20.99
CA ASN A 317 8.36 15.12 20.45
C ASN A 317 7.95 13.68 20.11
N LEU A 318 8.83 12.86 19.55
CA LEU A 318 8.58 11.44 19.30
C LEU A 318 8.34 10.67 20.60
N ALA A 319 9.18 10.86 21.61
CA ALA A 319 9.02 10.23 22.93
C ALA A 319 7.68 10.62 23.57
N LYS A 320 7.34 11.90 23.54
CA LYS A 320 6.07 12.43 24.06
C LYS A 320 4.85 11.92 23.27
N PHE A 321 4.98 11.82 21.96
CA PHE A 321 3.95 11.23 21.10
C PHE A 321 3.72 9.76 21.44
N LYS A 322 4.80 8.99 21.59
CA LYS A 322 4.75 7.56 21.94
C LYS A 322 4.08 7.35 23.30
N GLU A 323 4.47 8.13 24.32
CA GLU A 323 3.83 8.09 25.65
C GLU A 323 2.32 8.40 25.58
N ALA A 324 1.94 9.43 24.82
CA ALA A 324 0.54 9.79 24.63
C ALA A 324 -0.23 8.70 23.87
N LEU A 325 0.38 8.10 22.85
CA LEU A 325 -0.21 7.02 22.08
C LEU A 325 -0.44 5.76 22.94
N LEU A 326 0.51 5.40 23.80
CA LEU A 326 0.34 4.27 24.72
C LEU A 326 -0.82 4.52 25.69
N LYS A 327 -1.02 5.74 26.17
CA LYS A 327 -2.19 6.11 27.00
C LYS A 327 -3.51 5.98 26.24
N VAL A 328 -3.52 6.35 24.96
CA VAL A 328 -4.71 6.23 24.08
C VAL A 328 -5.03 4.77 23.79
N MET A 329 -4.01 3.94 23.58
CA MET A 329 -4.16 2.51 23.29
C MET A 329 -4.27 1.63 24.54
N ASP A 330 -4.18 2.19 25.75
CA ASP A 330 -4.42 1.45 26.99
C ASP A 330 -5.86 0.94 27.01
N LEU A 331 -6.03 -0.37 27.10
CA LEU A 331 -7.33 -1.02 26.98
C LEU A 331 -8.31 -0.63 28.09
N ASN A 332 -7.81 -0.30 29.29
CA ASN A 332 -8.68 0.16 30.38
C ASN A 332 -9.25 1.55 30.06
N ASN A 333 -8.39 2.46 29.61
CA ASN A 333 -8.81 3.80 29.18
C ASN A 333 -9.75 3.71 27.99
N TRP A 334 -9.42 2.86 27.01
CA TRP A 334 -10.19 2.67 25.81
C TRP A 334 -11.60 2.16 26.10
N HIS A 335 -11.75 1.10 26.91
CA HIS A 335 -13.04 0.56 27.25
C HIS A 335 -13.82 1.44 28.23
N ALA A 336 -13.16 2.15 29.14
CA ALA A 336 -13.83 3.12 30.00
C ALA A 336 -14.45 4.26 29.18
N PHE A 337 -13.71 4.78 28.19
CA PHE A 337 -14.22 5.80 27.27
C PHE A 337 -15.43 5.29 26.45
N LEU A 338 -15.34 4.09 25.89
CA LEU A 338 -16.43 3.48 25.11
C LEU A 338 -17.67 3.22 25.96
N ASN A 339 -17.51 2.85 27.22
CA ASN A 339 -18.62 2.67 28.17
C ASN A 339 -19.36 3.99 28.40
N CYS A 340 -18.64 5.12 28.57
CA CYS A 340 -19.27 6.44 28.70
C CYS A 340 -20.10 6.78 27.44
N ILE A 341 -19.63 6.43 26.25
CA ILE A 341 -20.39 6.63 25.00
C ILE A 341 -21.62 5.74 24.99
N GLY A 342 -21.49 4.49 25.42
CA GLY A 342 -22.61 3.55 25.56
C GLY A 342 -23.67 4.04 26.56
N GLU A 343 -23.26 4.56 27.71
CA GLU A 343 -24.15 5.16 28.71
C GLU A 343 -24.89 6.39 28.18
N ALA A 344 -24.26 7.14 27.27
CA ALA A 344 -24.92 8.24 26.54
C ALA A 344 -25.92 7.77 25.46
N GLY A 345 -26.10 6.45 25.29
CA GLY A 345 -27.08 5.84 24.37
C GLY A 345 -26.55 5.49 22.99
N TYR A 346 -25.25 5.65 22.71
CA TYR A 346 -24.64 5.26 21.44
C TYR A 346 -24.12 3.83 21.50
N ILE A 347 -24.84 2.90 20.87
CA ILE A 347 -24.53 1.45 20.93
C ILE A 347 -24.06 0.87 19.60
N SER A 348 -24.07 1.67 18.53
CA SER A 348 -23.64 1.18 17.21
C SER A 348 -23.01 2.28 16.35
N LYS A 349 -22.20 1.85 15.37
CA LYS A 349 -21.55 2.74 14.38
C LYS A 349 -22.56 3.58 13.58
N THR A 350 -23.77 3.10 13.37
CA THR A 350 -24.80 3.78 12.58
C THR A 350 -25.38 5.02 13.28
N GLN A 351 -25.21 5.11 14.60
CA GLN A 351 -25.67 6.26 15.39
C GLN A 351 -24.66 7.40 15.43
N ILE A 352 -23.42 7.14 14.97
CA ILE A 352 -22.34 8.12 14.98
C ILE A 352 -22.18 8.72 13.58
N ALA A 353 -22.57 9.97 13.43
CA ALA A 353 -22.50 10.68 12.15
C ALA A 353 -21.06 10.92 11.67
N SER A 354 -20.09 11.00 12.58
CA SER A 354 -18.68 11.23 12.27
C SER A 354 -17.76 10.58 13.30
N SER A 355 -16.82 9.76 12.84
CA SER A 355 -15.75 9.21 13.69
C SER A 355 -14.93 10.29 14.39
N ASN A 356 -14.77 11.46 13.76
CA ASN A 356 -14.07 12.58 14.37
C ASN A 356 -14.79 13.13 15.63
N ALA A 357 -16.11 13.04 15.71
CA ALA A 357 -16.82 13.40 16.93
C ALA A 357 -16.36 12.57 18.13
N VAL A 358 -16.23 11.24 17.93
CA VAL A 358 -15.72 10.32 18.95
C VAL A 358 -14.25 10.57 19.28
N VAL A 359 -13.43 10.91 18.27
CA VAL A 359 -12.00 11.18 18.44
C VAL A 359 -11.73 12.43 19.28
N PHE A 360 -12.64 13.42 19.23
CA PHE A 360 -12.48 14.69 19.95
C PHE A 360 -13.31 14.80 21.23
N SER A 361 -14.05 13.72 21.58
CA SER A 361 -14.76 13.63 22.86
C SER A 361 -13.85 13.21 24.00
#